data_f74a75a7001c11ce69cc5ab1a248beb6
#
_entry.id   f74a75a7001c11ce69cc5ab1a248beb6
#
_cell.length_a   1.000
_cell.length_b   1.000
_cell.length_c   1.000
_cell.angle_alpha   90.00
_cell.angle_beta   90.00
_cell.angle_gamma   90.00
#
_symmetry.space_group_name_H-M   'P 1'
#
loop_
_entity.id
_entity.type
_entity.pdbx_description
1 polymer ?
#
loop_
_entity_poly.entity_id
_entity_poly.type
_entity_poly.pdbx_seq_one_letter_code
_entity_poly.pdbx_strand_id
1 'polypeptide(L)'
;MVGIILATHGNFATGIQQSASMIFGEQPNVAAVTLQPNAGPDDVRKKMEAAVASFEDPEQVLILVDLWGGTPFNQANGLIAGHEDTWAIVAGLNLPMLIDAYASRMMMDTAHELAVQISGSAKEGVKIYPESLEPKEEKKVAATSDGQPRGALPEGTVVGDGKIKYVLARIDSRLLHGQVA
;
A
#
# COMPACT_ATOMS: atom_id res chain seq x y z
N MET A 1 -5.33 -18.13 -9.81
CA MET A 1 -5.92 -17.02 -8.98
C MET A 1 -4.78 -16.29 -8.28
N VAL A 2 -4.76 -14.96 -8.29
CA VAL A 2 -3.70 -14.17 -7.64
C VAL A 2 -3.63 -14.46 -6.14
N GLY A 3 -2.44 -14.88 -5.65
CA GLY A 3 -2.16 -15.03 -4.23
C GLY A 3 -1.95 -13.66 -3.56
N ILE A 4 -2.41 -13.48 -2.34
CA ILE A 4 -2.31 -12.20 -1.62
C ILE A 4 -1.54 -12.41 -0.31
N ILE A 5 -0.47 -11.62 -0.13
CA ILE A 5 0.27 -11.55 1.14
C ILE A 5 0.00 -10.19 1.78
N LEU A 6 -0.48 -10.20 3.01
CA LEU A 6 -0.62 -9.01 3.86
C LEU A 6 0.60 -8.94 4.78
N ALA A 7 1.51 -8.00 4.56
CA ALA A 7 2.75 -7.92 5.32
C ALA A 7 2.87 -6.58 6.04
N THR A 8 2.82 -6.60 7.37
CA THR A 8 2.69 -5.37 8.16
C THR A 8 3.46 -5.39 9.47
N HIS A 9 3.65 -4.22 10.06
CA HIS A 9 4.11 -4.09 11.43
C HIS A 9 3.03 -4.55 12.42
N GLY A 10 3.45 -5.18 13.52
CA GLY A 10 2.57 -5.66 14.57
C GLY A 10 1.50 -6.62 14.06
N ASN A 11 0.33 -6.58 14.66
CA ASN A 11 -0.80 -7.46 14.32
C ASN A 11 -1.75 -6.88 13.25
N PHE A 12 -1.36 -5.83 12.54
CA PHE A 12 -2.27 -5.17 11.60
C PHE A 12 -2.70 -6.10 10.46
N ALA A 13 -1.79 -6.91 9.90
CA ALA A 13 -2.13 -7.88 8.85
C ALA A 13 -3.22 -8.87 9.29
N THR A 14 -3.09 -9.45 10.47
CA THR A 14 -4.09 -10.39 11.00
C THR A 14 -5.40 -9.69 11.35
N GLY A 15 -5.35 -8.48 11.89
CA GLY A 15 -6.55 -7.70 12.24
C GLY A 15 -7.34 -7.27 11.01
N ILE A 16 -6.68 -6.78 9.97
CA ILE A 16 -7.36 -6.37 8.74
C ILE A 16 -7.90 -7.57 7.97
N GLN A 17 -7.17 -8.71 7.96
CA GLN A 17 -7.66 -9.96 7.38
C GLN A 17 -8.93 -10.43 8.08
N GLN A 18 -8.96 -10.42 9.42
CA GLN A 18 -10.14 -10.75 10.20
C GLN A 18 -11.32 -9.83 9.86
N SER A 19 -11.09 -8.52 9.77
CA SER A 19 -12.13 -7.55 9.40
C SER A 19 -12.67 -7.81 7.99
N ALA A 20 -11.79 -8.12 7.04
CA ALA A 20 -12.19 -8.44 5.68
C ALA A 20 -12.99 -9.76 5.61
N SER A 21 -12.62 -10.79 6.39
CA SER A 21 -13.36 -12.06 6.48
C SER A 21 -14.77 -11.87 7.00
N MET A 22 -15.00 -10.92 7.92
CA MET A 22 -16.34 -10.58 8.41
C MET A 22 -17.24 -9.98 7.33
N ILE A 23 -16.67 -9.34 6.32
CA ILE A 23 -17.41 -8.63 5.26
C ILE A 23 -17.55 -9.51 4.02
N PHE A 24 -16.46 -10.16 3.60
CA PHE A 24 -16.37 -10.87 2.32
C PHE A 24 -16.30 -12.41 2.47
N GLY A 25 -16.15 -12.89 3.70
CA GLY A 25 -15.89 -14.31 3.97
C GLY A 25 -14.39 -14.65 3.87
N GLU A 26 -14.06 -15.85 4.34
CA GLU A 26 -12.70 -16.36 4.26
C GLU A 26 -12.25 -16.59 2.81
N GLN A 27 -11.01 -16.26 2.53
CA GLN A 27 -10.48 -16.30 1.18
C GLN A 27 -9.29 -17.26 1.08
N PRO A 28 -9.26 -18.17 0.07
CA PRO A 28 -8.10 -19.02 -0.19
C PRO A 28 -6.93 -18.18 -0.73
N ASN A 29 -5.71 -18.70 -0.63
CA ASN A 29 -4.48 -18.07 -1.11
C ASN A 29 -4.30 -16.64 -0.58
N VAL A 30 -4.61 -16.43 0.72
CA VAL A 30 -4.37 -15.18 1.46
C VAL A 30 -3.59 -15.49 2.72
N ALA A 31 -2.45 -14.83 2.90
CA ALA A 31 -1.59 -15.04 4.06
C ALA A 31 -1.27 -13.72 4.77
N ALA A 32 -1.36 -13.72 6.11
CA ALA A 32 -0.94 -12.59 6.94
C ALA A 32 0.48 -12.83 7.49
N VAL A 33 1.38 -11.89 7.20
CA VAL A 33 2.76 -11.86 7.67
C VAL A 33 2.95 -10.65 8.59
N THR A 34 3.34 -10.91 9.83
CA THR A 34 3.48 -9.87 10.86
C THR A 34 4.93 -9.70 11.28
N LEU A 35 5.41 -8.45 11.28
CA LEU A 35 6.67 -8.07 11.94
C LEU A 35 6.37 -7.78 13.42
N GLN A 36 6.80 -8.66 14.30
CA GLN A 36 6.64 -8.46 15.75
C GLN A 36 7.82 -7.65 16.33
N PRO A 37 7.66 -6.99 17.51
CA PRO A 37 8.70 -6.16 18.10
C PRO A 37 10.06 -6.85 18.31
N ASN A 38 10.04 -8.17 18.52
CA ASN A 38 11.25 -8.97 18.75
C ASN A 38 11.70 -9.75 17.50
N ALA A 39 11.09 -9.50 16.33
CA ALA A 39 11.41 -10.16 15.07
C ALA A 39 12.32 -9.27 14.21
N GLY A 40 13.24 -9.90 13.49
CA GLY A 40 14.10 -9.22 12.54
C GLY A 40 13.55 -9.22 11.11
N PRO A 41 14.21 -8.51 10.18
CA PRO A 41 13.88 -8.53 8.76
C PRO A 41 13.83 -9.94 8.16
N ASP A 42 14.80 -10.80 8.55
CA ASP A 42 14.89 -12.18 8.06
C ASP A 42 13.70 -13.05 8.48
N ASP A 43 13.10 -12.77 9.65
CA ASP A 43 11.91 -13.49 10.09
C ASP A 43 10.70 -13.15 9.20
N VAL A 44 10.57 -11.88 8.82
CA VAL A 44 9.54 -11.43 7.88
C VAL A 44 9.73 -12.09 6.52
N ARG A 45 10.97 -12.12 6.03
CA ARG A 45 11.33 -12.76 4.77
C ARG A 45 10.93 -14.23 4.74
N LYS A 46 11.33 -14.99 5.74
CA LYS A 46 11.00 -16.41 5.86
C LYS A 46 9.51 -16.67 5.92
N LYS A 47 8.76 -15.81 6.62
CA LYS A 47 7.28 -15.92 6.67
C LYS A 47 6.64 -15.64 5.32
N MET A 48 7.15 -14.67 4.55
CA MET A 48 6.66 -14.40 3.19
C MET A 48 6.97 -15.57 2.27
N GLU A 49 8.17 -16.11 2.30
CA GLU A 49 8.56 -17.30 1.52
C GLU A 49 7.67 -18.50 1.85
N ALA A 50 7.40 -18.74 3.13
CA ALA A 50 6.49 -19.79 3.56
C ALA A 50 5.03 -19.54 3.08
N ALA A 51 4.59 -18.28 3.08
CA ALA A 51 3.28 -17.90 2.58
C ALA A 51 3.16 -18.20 1.07
N VAL A 52 4.15 -17.80 0.27
CA VAL A 52 4.20 -18.11 -1.17
C VAL A 52 4.17 -19.63 -1.40
N ALA A 53 4.97 -20.38 -0.65
CA ALA A 53 5.02 -21.85 -0.77
C ALA A 53 3.71 -22.54 -0.39
N SER A 54 2.82 -21.87 0.35
CA SER A 54 1.50 -22.40 0.74
C SER A 54 0.41 -22.17 -0.31
N PHE A 55 0.65 -21.33 -1.30
CA PHE A 55 -0.31 -21.04 -2.35
C PHE A 55 -0.37 -22.19 -3.36
N GLU A 56 -1.56 -22.48 -3.88
CA GLU A 56 -1.76 -23.53 -4.89
C GLU A 56 -1.02 -23.19 -6.19
N ASP A 57 -0.98 -21.91 -6.55
CA ASP A 57 -0.33 -21.39 -7.74
C ASP A 57 0.32 -20.03 -7.41
N PRO A 58 1.64 -20.02 -7.12
CA PRO A 58 2.35 -18.82 -6.75
C PRO A 58 2.87 -18.00 -7.96
N GLU A 59 2.39 -18.26 -9.18
CA GLU A 59 2.85 -17.54 -10.37
C GLU A 59 2.51 -16.03 -10.28
N GLN A 60 1.30 -15.73 -9.80
CA GLN A 60 0.82 -14.35 -9.62
C GLN A 60 0.66 -14.03 -8.15
N VAL A 61 1.46 -13.11 -7.60
CA VAL A 61 1.40 -12.74 -6.18
C VAL A 61 1.33 -11.23 -6.00
N LEU A 62 0.34 -10.80 -5.23
CA LEU A 62 0.18 -9.42 -4.79
C LEU A 62 0.56 -9.28 -3.31
N ILE A 63 1.53 -8.45 -3.00
CA ILE A 63 1.97 -8.18 -1.63
C ILE A 63 1.43 -6.81 -1.21
N LEU A 64 0.60 -6.78 -0.18
CA LEU A 64 0.04 -5.57 0.40
C LEU A 64 0.76 -5.23 1.70
N VAL A 65 1.38 -4.06 1.76
CA VAL A 65 2.12 -3.62 2.93
C VAL A 65 1.51 -2.36 3.54
N ASP A 66 1.69 -2.16 4.83
CA ASP A 66 1.16 -1.01 5.55
C ASP A 66 1.90 0.30 5.21
N LEU A 67 3.25 0.24 5.09
CA LEU A 67 4.08 1.43 4.96
C LEU A 67 5.13 1.26 3.86
N TRP A 68 5.21 2.24 2.95
CA TRP A 68 6.28 2.33 1.96
C TRP A 68 7.64 2.54 2.63
N GLY A 69 8.63 1.73 2.25
CA GLY A 69 9.99 1.81 2.79
C GLY A 69 10.19 1.21 4.19
N GLY A 70 9.12 0.69 4.82
CA GLY A 70 9.21 -0.06 6.08
C GLY A 70 9.85 -1.44 5.90
N THR A 71 10.18 -2.10 7.00
CA THR A 71 10.78 -3.45 6.95
C THR A 71 9.95 -4.46 6.16
N PRO A 72 8.60 -4.55 6.31
CA PRO A 72 7.79 -5.43 5.48
C PRO A 72 7.91 -5.11 3.99
N PHE A 73 7.90 -3.82 3.60
CA PHE A 73 8.11 -3.41 2.21
C PHE A 73 9.48 -3.81 1.70
N ASN A 74 10.55 -3.55 2.45
CA ASN A 74 11.92 -3.84 2.03
C ASN A 74 12.14 -5.34 1.83
N GLN A 75 11.54 -6.19 2.67
CA GLN A 75 11.59 -7.64 2.51
C GLN A 75 10.77 -8.12 1.31
N ALA A 76 9.58 -7.54 1.09
CA ALA A 76 8.78 -7.80 -0.10
C ALA A 76 9.52 -7.41 -1.38
N ASN A 77 10.16 -6.23 -1.40
CA ASN A 77 10.93 -5.75 -2.55
C ASN A 77 12.14 -6.66 -2.85
N GLY A 78 12.80 -7.19 -1.83
CA GLY A 78 13.84 -8.21 -2.03
C GLY A 78 13.30 -9.55 -2.51
N LEU A 79 12.05 -9.90 -2.14
CA LEU A 79 11.42 -11.16 -2.54
C LEU A 79 10.91 -11.13 -3.99
N ILE A 80 10.46 -9.97 -4.46
CA ILE A 80 9.93 -9.79 -5.82
C ILE A 80 11.03 -9.86 -6.90
N ALA A 81 12.29 -9.74 -6.51
CA ALA A 81 13.41 -9.77 -7.44
C ALA A 81 13.43 -11.07 -8.27
N GLY A 82 13.34 -10.93 -9.59
CA GLY A 82 13.18 -12.05 -10.54
C GLY A 82 11.73 -12.47 -10.82
N HIS A 83 10.76 -11.80 -10.21
CA HIS A 83 9.31 -12.00 -10.40
C HIS A 83 8.59 -10.71 -10.79
N GLU A 84 9.34 -9.66 -11.21
CA GLU A 84 8.79 -8.33 -11.47
C GLU A 84 7.69 -8.31 -12.55
N ASP A 85 7.69 -9.30 -13.44
CA ASP A 85 6.70 -9.42 -14.51
C ASP A 85 5.36 -10.02 -14.03
N THR A 86 5.36 -10.70 -12.88
CA THR A 86 4.20 -11.47 -12.40
C THR A 86 3.77 -11.13 -10.98
N TRP A 87 4.62 -10.45 -10.21
CA TRP A 87 4.33 -10.06 -8.84
C TRP A 87 4.22 -8.54 -8.71
N ALA A 88 3.44 -8.08 -7.74
CA ALA A 88 3.28 -6.65 -7.45
C ALA A 88 3.30 -6.37 -5.94
N ILE A 89 3.71 -5.15 -5.57
CA ILE A 89 3.65 -4.64 -4.20
C ILE A 89 2.81 -3.36 -4.18
N VAL A 90 1.85 -3.28 -3.27
CA VAL A 90 1.09 -2.05 -3.00
C VAL A 90 1.24 -1.68 -1.53
N ALA A 91 1.66 -0.44 -1.26
CA ALA A 91 1.78 0.09 0.09
C ALA A 91 0.60 1.01 0.45
N GLY A 92 0.32 1.13 1.75
CA GLY A 92 -0.81 1.89 2.26
C GLY A 92 -2.06 1.03 2.45
N LEU A 93 -1.85 -0.26 2.79
CA LEU A 93 -2.92 -1.22 3.06
C LEU A 93 -4.02 -0.61 3.93
N ASN A 94 -5.23 -0.65 3.42
CA ASN A 94 -6.45 -0.31 4.13
C ASN A 94 -7.58 -1.30 3.78
N LEU A 95 -8.66 -1.26 4.54
CA LEU A 95 -9.75 -2.23 4.38
C LEU A 95 -10.48 -2.13 3.03
N PRO A 96 -10.81 -0.94 2.49
CA PRO A 96 -11.35 -0.80 1.14
C PRO A 96 -10.45 -1.44 0.06
N MET A 97 -9.13 -1.23 0.13
CA MET A 97 -8.16 -1.88 -0.76
C MET A 97 -8.26 -3.40 -0.70
N LEU A 98 -8.32 -3.97 0.51
CA LEU A 98 -8.34 -5.42 0.69
C LEU A 98 -9.66 -6.05 0.23
N ILE A 99 -10.78 -5.40 0.49
CA ILE A 99 -12.09 -5.87 0.01
C ILE A 99 -12.15 -5.85 -1.53
N ASP A 100 -11.67 -4.79 -2.16
CA ASP A 100 -11.61 -4.73 -3.63
C ASP A 100 -10.64 -5.77 -4.19
N ALA A 101 -9.49 -6.01 -3.53
CA ALA A 101 -8.58 -7.07 -3.93
C ALA A 101 -9.26 -8.45 -3.93
N TYR A 102 -10.07 -8.75 -2.93
CA TYR A 102 -10.83 -10.02 -2.86
C TYR A 102 -11.87 -10.12 -3.97
N ALA A 103 -12.59 -9.04 -4.25
CA ALA A 103 -13.60 -9.02 -5.30
C ALA A 103 -12.97 -9.09 -6.70
N SER A 104 -11.99 -8.22 -6.96
CA SER A 104 -11.44 -8.03 -8.30
C SER A 104 -10.56 -9.18 -8.77
N ARG A 105 -9.85 -9.90 -7.87
CA ARG A 105 -9.04 -11.08 -8.25
C ARG A 105 -9.86 -12.26 -8.78
N MET A 106 -11.19 -12.21 -8.65
CA MET A 106 -12.08 -13.21 -9.25
C MET A 106 -12.22 -13.03 -10.78
N MET A 107 -11.88 -11.84 -11.30
CA MET A 107 -12.01 -11.45 -12.70
C MET A 107 -10.70 -10.97 -13.31
N MET A 108 -9.67 -10.76 -12.50
CA MET A 108 -8.35 -10.32 -12.95
C MET A 108 -7.34 -11.44 -12.77
N ASP A 109 -6.58 -11.73 -13.81
CA ASP A 109 -5.65 -12.86 -13.83
C ASP A 109 -4.24 -12.48 -13.39
N THR A 110 -3.89 -11.18 -13.41
CA THR A 110 -2.53 -10.72 -13.09
C THR A 110 -2.46 -9.87 -11.82
N ALA A 111 -1.36 -10.01 -11.09
CA ALA A 111 -1.12 -9.18 -9.90
C ALA A 111 -0.94 -7.70 -10.26
N HIS A 112 -0.43 -7.37 -11.45
CA HIS A 112 -0.26 -6.00 -11.91
C HIS A 112 -1.59 -5.28 -12.15
N GLU A 113 -2.52 -5.91 -12.88
CA GLU A 113 -3.86 -5.34 -13.09
C GLU A 113 -4.58 -5.14 -11.75
N LEU A 114 -4.51 -6.14 -10.88
CA LEU A 114 -5.11 -6.07 -9.56
C LEU A 114 -4.49 -4.94 -8.72
N ALA A 115 -3.18 -4.77 -8.74
CA ALA A 115 -2.48 -3.69 -8.02
C ALA A 115 -2.93 -2.29 -8.49
N VAL A 116 -3.08 -2.09 -9.80
CA VAL A 116 -3.58 -0.83 -10.37
C VAL A 116 -5.01 -0.56 -9.91
N GLN A 117 -5.90 -1.55 -10.05
CA GLN A 117 -7.31 -1.45 -9.65
C GLN A 117 -7.47 -1.03 -8.19
N ILE A 118 -6.89 -1.79 -7.28
CA ILE A 118 -7.08 -1.58 -5.84
C ILE A 118 -6.42 -0.30 -5.31
N SER A 119 -5.39 0.22 -6.01
CA SER A 119 -4.78 1.50 -5.65
C SER A 119 -5.75 2.68 -5.77
N GLY A 120 -6.70 2.59 -6.69
CA GLY A 120 -7.83 3.52 -6.83
C GLY A 120 -8.77 3.43 -5.62
N SER A 121 -9.29 2.25 -5.37
CA SER A 121 -10.22 1.98 -4.26
C SER A 121 -9.65 2.34 -2.89
N ALA A 122 -8.34 2.15 -2.69
CA ALA A 122 -7.65 2.57 -1.46
C ALA A 122 -7.76 4.08 -1.21
N LYS A 123 -7.56 4.88 -2.24
CA LYS A 123 -7.64 6.35 -2.17
C LYS A 123 -9.08 6.83 -2.00
N GLU A 124 -9.99 6.25 -2.76
CA GLU A 124 -11.42 6.56 -2.70
C GLU A 124 -12.06 6.15 -1.37
N GLY A 125 -11.48 5.14 -0.70
CA GLY A 125 -11.91 4.69 0.61
C GLY A 125 -11.61 5.66 1.76
N VAL A 126 -10.77 6.68 1.54
CA VAL A 126 -10.51 7.74 2.51
C VAL A 126 -11.56 8.83 2.32
N LYS A 127 -12.48 8.96 3.27
CA LYS A 127 -13.57 9.94 3.25
C LYS A 127 -13.52 10.82 4.48
N ILE A 128 -13.96 12.07 4.33
CA ILE A 128 -14.06 13.04 5.40
C ILE A 128 -15.53 13.31 5.71
N TYR A 129 -15.90 13.36 6.98
CA TYR A 129 -17.22 13.77 7.40
C TYR A 129 -17.12 14.93 8.40
N PRO A 130 -17.95 15.97 8.30
CA PRO A 130 -18.95 16.18 7.23
C PRO A 130 -18.31 16.48 5.87
N GLU A 131 -18.97 16.12 4.80
CA GLU A 131 -18.50 16.28 3.39
C GLU A 131 -18.07 17.71 3.03
N SER A 132 -18.56 18.70 3.78
CA SER A 132 -18.15 20.11 3.62
C SER A 132 -16.67 20.37 3.88
N LEU A 133 -15.98 19.44 4.55
CA LEU A 133 -14.54 19.49 4.83
C LEU A 133 -13.70 18.83 3.73
N GLU A 134 -14.30 18.13 2.79
CA GLU A 134 -13.55 17.54 1.67
C GLU A 134 -12.91 18.64 0.83
N PRO A 135 -11.62 18.50 0.46
CA PRO A 135 -10.97 19.43 -0.44
C PRO A 135 -11.76 19.49 -1.75
N LYS A 136 -12.20 20.69 -2.16
CA LYS A 136 -12.81 20.86 -3.48
C LYS A 136 -11.73 20.58 -4.52
N GLU A 137 -12.00 19.66 -5.44
CA GLU A 137 -11.13 19.46 -6.61
C GLU A 137 -11.05 20.79 -7.36
N GLU A 138 -9.91 21.44 -7.33
CA GLU A 138 -9.61 22.52 -8.26
C GLU A 138 -9.61 21.91 -9.67
N LYS A 139 -10.67 22.19 -10.45
CA LYS A 139 -10.68 21.85 -11.87
C LYS A 139 -9.42 22.46 -12.47
N LYS A 140 -8.46 21.60 -12.86
CA LYS A 140 -7.33 22.02 -13.69
C LYS A 140 -7.93 22.66 -14.94
N VAL A 141 -7.93 23.98 -14.99
CA VAL A 141 -8.28 24.73 -16.20
C VAL A 141 -7.27 24.28 -17.24
N ALA A 142 -7.77 23.59 -18.27
CA ALA A 142 -6.95 23.21 -19.40
C ALA A 142 -6.24 24.48 -19.91
N ALA A 143 -4.92 24.45 -19.94
CA ALA A 143 -4.15 25.54 -20.52
C ALA A 143 -4.60 25.72 -21.96
N THR A 144 -5.27 26.83 -22.25
CA THR A 144 -5.55 27.25 -23.61
C THR A 144 -4.20 27.53 -24.28
N SER A 145 -4.08 27.08 -25.52
CA SER A 145 -2.87 27.11 -26.35
C SER A 145 -2.44 28.50 -26.84
N ASP A 146 -2.57 29.52 -26.02
CA ASP A 146 -2.12 30.87 -26.34
C ASP A 146 -0.89 31.20 -25.51
N GLY A 147 0.26 31.07 -26.18
CA GLY A 147 1.59 31.25 -25.61
C GLY A 147 1.92 32.66 -25.13
N GLN A 148 1.38 33.08 -23.99
CA GLN A 148 1.88 34.25 -23.28
C GLN A 148 2.19 33.92 -21.81
N PRO A 149 3.37 34.23 -21.31
CA PRO A 149 3.72 34.05 -19.91
C PRO A 149 2.99 35.10 -19.06
N ARG A 150 2.04 34.69 -18.24
CA ARG A 150 1.45 35.57 -17.25
C ARG A 150 2.03 35.28 -15.87
N GLY A 151 2.74 36.29 -15.37
CA GLY A 151 2.91 36.60 -13.96
C GLY A 151 3.60 35.56 -13.09
N ALA A 152 4.74 35.96 -12.52
CA ALA A 152 5.42 35.22 -11.47
C ALA A 152 4.44 34.83 -10.35
N LEU A 153 4.45 33.53 -9.97
CA LEU A 153 3.76 33.04 -8.77
C LEU A 153 4.39 33.72 -7.54
N PRO A 154 3.61 34.04 -6.51
CA PRO A 154 4.13 34.54 -5.25
C PRO A 154 5.16 33.57 -4.66
N GLU A 155 6.27 34.11 -4.17
CA GLU A 155 7.28 33.30 -3.46
C GLU A 155 6.61 32.58 -2.28
N GLY A 156 6.67 31.23 -2.28
CA GLY A 156 6.14 30.38 -1.21
C GLY A 156 5.14 29.33 -1.65
N THR A 157 4.74 29.27 -2.93
CA THR A 157 3.83 28.20 -3.40
C THR A 157 4.61 26.94 -3.69
N VAL A 158 4.69 26.02 -2.73
CA VAL A 158 5.25 24.68 -2.92
C VAL A 158 4.18 23.80 -3.54
N VAL A 159 4.35 23.47 -4.82
CA VAL A 159 3.52 22.51 -5.55
C VAL A 159 3.83 21.09 -5.02
N GLY A 160 2.88 20.50 -4.43
CA GLY A 160 2.44 19.12 -4.26
C GLY A 160 3.39 17.95 -4.03
N ASP A 161 4.69 18.00 -3.78
CA ASP A 161 5.49 16.81 -3.44
C ASP A 161 6.23 16.92 -2.08
N GLY A 162 6.39 18.14 -1.58
CA GLY A 162 7.17 18.39 -0.38
C GLY A 162 6.49 17.99 0.96
N LYS A 163 5.16 17.97 1.04
CA LYS A 163 4.47 17.70 2.32
C LYS A 163 4.55 16.24 2.75
N ILE A 164 4.52 15.31 1.82
CA ILE A 164 4.64 13.88 2.12
C ILE A 164 6.07 13.53 2.57
N LYS A 165 7.08 14.12 1.95
CA LYS A 165 8.49 13.97 2.38
C LYS A 165 8.72 14.50 3.80
N TYR A 166 8.09 15.61 4.16
CA TYR A 166 8.23 16.21 5.50
C TYR A 166 7.59 15.35 6.59
N VAL A 167 6.46 14.70 6.33
CA VAL A 167 5.80 13.82 7.31
C VAL A 167 6.62 12.55 7.51
N LEU A 168 7.15 11.93 6.45
CA LEU A 168 8.00 10.75 6.54
C LEU A 168 9.35 11.06 7.21
N ALA A 169 9.98 12.20 6.91
CA ALA A 169 11.22 12.62 7.57
C ALA A 169 11.02 12.88 9.07
N ARG A 170 9.84 13.39 9.51
CA ARG A 170 9.54 13.57 10.93
C ARG A 170 9.28 12.25 11.67
N ILE A 171 8.71 11.25 11.00
CA ILE A 171 8.52 9.92 11.58
C ILE A 171 9.88 9.23 11.75
N ASP A 172 10.73 9.28 10.75
CA ASP A 172 12.06 8.66 10.77
C ASP A 172 12.97 9.27 11.85
N SER A 173 12.98 10.59 12.01
CA SER A 173 13.80 11.26 13.02
C SER A 173 13.34 11.00 14.46
N ARG A 174 12.07 10.68 14.68
CA ARG A 174 11.55 10.35 16.02
C ARG A 174 11.78 8.89 16.40
N LEU A 175 11.81 7.99 15.43
CA LEU A 175 12.12 6.57 15.65
C LEU A 175 13.62 6.32 15.90
N LEU A 176 14.49 7.20 15.37
CA LEU A 176 15.94 7.09 15.55
C LEU A 176 16.43 7.63 16.90
N HIS A 177 15.62 8.37 17.66
CA HIS A 177 16.02 8.97 18.96
C HIS A 177 15.36 8.28 20.17
N GLY A 178 14.73 7.13 19.99
CA GLY A 178 14.08 6.34 21.05
C GLY A 178 14.93 5.19 21.61
N GLN A 179 16.26 5.28 21.55
CA GLN A 179 17.15 4.40 22.33
C GLN A 179 18.01 5.26 23.25
N VAL A 180 17.89 5.01 24.51
CA VAL A 180 18.65 5.33 25.70
C VAL A 180 17.83 6.13 26.72
N ALA A 181 17.18 5.42 27.60
CA ALA A 181 17.30 5.52 29.06
C ALA A 181 16.64 4.29 29.67
#